data_3da716e58cc5bec833c05df1aac00442
#
_entry.id   3da716e58cc5bec833c05df1aac00442
#
_cell.length_a   1.000
_cell.length_b   1.000
_cell.length_c   1.000
_cell.angle_alpha   90.00
_cell.angle_beta   90.00
_cell.angle_gamma   90.00
#
_symmetry.space_group_name_H-M   'P 1'
#
loop_
_entity.id
_entity.type
_entity.pdbx_description
1 polymer ?
#
loop_
_entity_poly.entity_id
_entity_poly.type
_entity_poly.pdbx_seq_one_letter_code
_entity_poly.pdbx_strand_id
1 'polypeptide(L)'
;MLLFEDIVRAEKIISEHIVTPPVVQSKALSAAVGEQIYLKLENQQITGSFKIRGAINAISNLNQAQKKAGVVTLSTGNHGRGLAFAANLMKIRCIICMSNAVPSNKIEGIKALGAEVRLIGANQDEAQLEADRLSIEEGMTYISPFDNIDVIAGQGTLGLEIHRQIPELNFAFVPLSGGGLVCGVAKALKLSLIHI
;
A
#
# COMPACT_ATOMS: atom_id res chain seq x y z
N MET A 1 15.36 1.14 10.27
CA MET A 1 14.33 1.86 11.10
C MET A 1 13.71 2.92 10.24
N LEU A 2 12.37 3.08 10.23
CA LEU A 2 11.65 4.13 9.48
C LEU A 2 11.95 5.51 10.07
N LEU A 3 12.45 6.43 9.25
CA LEU A 3 12.65 7.83 9.59
C LEU A 3 11.48 8.69 9.07
N PHE A 4 11.30 9.88 9.62
CA PHE A 4 10.28 10.82 9.14
C PHE A 4 10.60 11.32 7.72
N GLU A 5 11.87 11.55 7.47
CA GLU A 5 12.39 11.97 6.17
C GLU A 5 12.10 10.94 5.07
N ASP A 6 11.99 9.66 5.41
CA ASP A 6 11.59 8.61 4.46
C ASP A 6 10.13 8.80 4.01
N ILE A 7 9.26 9.20 4.95
CA ILE A 7 7.84 9.47 4.65
C ILE A 7 7.71 10.75 3.80
N VAL A 8 8.47 11.80 4.14
CA VAL A 8 8.47 13.06 3.36
C VAL A 8 9.01 12.83 1.95
N ARG A 9 10.03 11.99 1.81
CA ARG A 9 10.56 11.58 0.50
C ARG A 9 9.54 10.76 -0.29
N ALA A 10 8.88 9.79 0.38
CA ALA A 10 7.81 8.99 -0.22
C ALA A 10 6.67 9.88 -0.73
N GLU A 11 6.26 10.90 0.01
CA GLU A 11 5.22 11.84 -0.42
C GLU A 11 5.59 12.53 -1.73
N LYS A 12 6.82 13.03 -1.86
CA LYS A 12 7.30 13.66 -3.10
C LYS A 12 7.27 12.69 -4.29
N ILE A 13 7.64 11.42 -4.04
CA ILE A 13 7.68 10.38 -5.08
C ILE A 13 6.26 10.05 -5.58
N ILE A 14 5.30 9.92 -4.66
CA ILE A 14 3.98 9.40 -5.03
C ILE A 14 2.97 10.48 -5.43
N SER A 15 3.21 11.75 -5.10
CA SER A 15 2.25 12.86 -5.24
C SER A 15 1.67 13.04 -6.65
N GLU A 16 2.44 12.76 -7.69
CA GLU A 16 2.00 12.88 -9.09
C GLU A 16 1.18 11.67 -9.57
N HIS A 17 1.13 10.60 -8.77
CA HIS A 17 0.60 9.30 -9.17
C HIS A 17 -0.58 8.83 -8.32
N ILE A 18 -1.00 9.63 -7.37
CA ILE A 18 -2.14 9.34 -6.48
C ILE A 18 -3.09 10.52 -6.42
N VAL A 19 -4.28 10.30 -5.91
CA VAL A 19 -5.17 11.38 -5.49
C VAL A 19 -5.02 11.62 -3.99
N THR A 20 -5.41 12.82 -3.52
CA THR A 20 -5.58 13.11 -2.09
C THR A 20 -7.05 12.92 -1.74
N PRO A 21 -7.46 11.74 -1.19
CA PRO A 21 -8.85 11.51 -0.87
C PRO A 21 -9.36 12.48 0.18
N PRO A 22 -10.65 12.85 0.12
CA PRO A 22 -11.22 13.78 1.08
C PRO A 22 -11.31 13.18 2.47
N VAL A 23 -11.32 14.07 3.45
CA VAL A 23 -11.77 13.79 4.81
C VAL A 23 -13.19 14.32 4.94
N VAL A 24 -14.11 13.49 5.40
CA VAL A 24 -15.52 13.85 5.57
C VAL A 24 -15.98 13.57 6.98
N GLN A 25 -16.77 14.47 7.56
CA GLN A 25 -17.39 14.23 8.86
C GLN A 25 -18.52 13.19 8.73
N SER A 26 -18.46 12.18 9.56
CA SER A 26 -19.54 11.18 9.65
C SER A 26 -20.58 11.64 10.68
N LYS A 27 -21.69 12.21 10.23
CA LYS A 27 -22.78 12.64 11.12
C LYS A 27 -23.32 11.51 11.99
N ALA A 28 -23.48 10.30 11.39
CA ALA A 28 -24.01 9.14 12.10
C ALA A 28 -23.07 8.67 13.22
N LEU A 29 -21.77 8.52 12.93
CA LEU A 29 -20.78 8.13 13.95
C LEU A 29 -20.62 9.22 15.01
N SER A 30 -20.56 10.49 14.59
CA SER A 30 -20.45 11.61 15.52
C SER A 30 -21.62 11.65 16.51
N ALA A 31 -22.85 11.44 16.04
CA ALA A 31 -24.02 11.39 16.90
C ALA A 31 -24.01 10.18 17.84
N ALA A 32 -23.49 9.04 17.40
CA ALA A 32 -23.43 7.81 18.21
C ALA A 32 -22.40 7.91 19.36
N VAL A 33 -21.32 8.67 19.18
CA VAL A 33 -20.19 8.75 20.13
C VAL A 33 -20.24 10.05 20.94
N GLY A 34 -20.93 11.07 20.46
CA GLY A 34 -20.96 12.41 21.09
C GLY A 34 -19.74 13.28 20.75
N GLU A 35 -18.90 12.86 19.80
CA GLU A 35 -17.66 13.52 19.40
C GLU A 35 -17.60 13.70 17.89
N GLN A 36 -16.72 14.58 17.41
CA GLN A 36 -16.55 14.79 15.97
C GLN A 36 -15.74 13.63 15.35
N ILE A 37 -16.39 12.81 14.55
CA ILE A 37 -15.76 11.68 13.83
C ILE A 37 -15.59 12.01 12.35
N TYR A 38 -14.38 11.90 11.88
CA TYR A 38 -13.99 12.09 10.48
C TYR A 38 -13.54 10.80 9.84
N LEU A 39 -13.83 10.63 8.55
CA LEU A 39 -13.43 9.49 7.73
C LEU A 39 -12.47 9.96 6.64
N LYS A 40 -11.25 9.43 6.61
CA LYS A 40 -10.33 9.57 5.49
C LYS A 40 -10.67 8.50 4.44
N LEU A 41 -11.17 8.92 3.29
CA LEU A 41 -11.81 8.03 2.31
C LEU A 41 -10.80 7.38 1.35
N GLU A 42 -9.90 6.53 1.84
CA GLU A 42 -8.93 5.81 1.01
C GLU A 42 -9.55 4.79 0.03
N ASN A 43 -10.85 4.49 0.16
CA ASN A 43 -11.61 3.78 -0.86
C ASN A 43 -11.80 4.58 -2.17
N GLN A 44 -11.59 5.89 -2.15
CA GLN A 44 -11.60 6.77 -3.33
C GLN A 44 -10.23 6.91 -3.99
N GLN A 45 -9.23 6.21 -3.51
CA GLN A 45 -7.92 6.17 -4.16
C GLN A 45 -8.00 5.43 -5.51
N ILE A 46 -7.08 5.70 -6.43
CA ILE A 46 -7.06 5.18 -7.83
C ILE A 46 -7.29 3.67 -7.89
N THR A 47 -6.66 2.90 -6.97
CA THR A 47 -6.85 1.43 -6.91
C THR A 47 -7.87 0.98 -5.88
N GLY A 48 -8.66 1.93 -5.33
CA GLY A 48 -9.71 1.66 -4.34
C GLY A 48 -9.19 1.42 -2.91
N SER A 49 -7.92 1.72 -2.62
CA SER A 49 -7.33 1.60 -1.27
C SER A 49 -6.00 2.33 -1.14
N PHE A 50 -5.58 2.55 0.11
CA PHE A 50 -4.29 3.14 0.47
C PHE A 50 -3.05 2.37 -0.03
N LYS A 51 -3.20 1.10 -0.43
CA LYS A 51 -2.07 0.22 -0.78
C LYS A 51 -1.22 0.74 -1.95
N ILE A 52 -1.79 1.51 -2.84
CA ILE A 52 -1.09 2.14 -3.96
C ILE A 52 0.07 3.03 -3.49
N ARG A 53 -0.07 3.72 -2.36
CA ARG A 53 0.93 4.64 -1.79
C ARG A 53 2.26 3.92 -1.54
N GLY A 54 2.21 2.85 -0.76
CA GLY A 54 3.39 2.04 -0.46
C GLY A 54 3.93 1.29 -1.67
N ALA A 55 3.05 0.83 -2.56
CA ALA A 55 3.45 0.12 -3.77
C ALA A 55 4.26 1.02 -4.73
N ILE A 56 3.80 2.25 -4.99
CA ILE A 56 4.53 3.20 -5.84
C ILE A 56 5.87 3.55 -5.19
N ASN A 57 5.90 3.88 -3.90
CA ASN A 57 7.15 4.23 -3.24
C ASN A 57 8.16 3.07 -3.27
N ALA A 58 7.73 1.84 -2.98
CA ALA A 58 8.62 0.68 -2.98
C ALA A 58 9.21 0.41 -4.37
N ILE A 59 8.39 0.46 -5.44
CA ILE A 59 8.87 0.24 -6.81
C ILE A 59 9.80 1.38 -7.28
N SER A 60 9.51 2.62 -6.89
CA SER A 60 10.34 3.78 -7.24
C SER A 60 11.77 3.65 -6.70
N ASN A 61 11.91 3.10 -5.50
CA ASN A 61 13.19 2.94 -4.81
C ASN A 61 14.01 1.71 -5.25
N LEU A 62 13.49 0.87 -6.14
CA LEU A 62 14.24 -0.25 -6.70
C LEU A 62 15.44 0.23 -7.51
N ASN A 63 16.58 -0.45 -7.37
CA ASN A 63 17.73 -0.23 -8.23
C ASN A 63 17.50 -0.80 -9.65
N GLN A 64 18.40 -0.50 -10.58
CA GLN A 64 18.25 -0.91 -12.00
C GLN A 64 18.23 -2.44 -12.18
N ALA A 65 19.01 -3.18 -11.40
CA ALA A 65 19.01 -4.66 -11.48
C ALA A 65 17.66 -5.23 -11.01
N GLN A 66 17.12 -4.71 -9.90
CA GLN A 66 15.81 -5.09 -9.38
C GLN A 66 14.68 -4.74 -10.37
N LYS A 67 14.72 -3.54 -10.94
CA LYS A 67 13.75 -3.11 -11.97
C LYS A 67 13.77 -4.04 -13.19
N LYS A 68 14.95 -4.48 -13.62
CA LYS A 68 15.12 -5.40 -14.74
C LYS A 68 14.60 -6.81 -14.41
N ALA A 69 14.85 -7.32 -13.21
CA ALA A 69 14.39 -8.62 -12.77
C ALA A 69 12.86 -8.64 -12.54
N GLY A 70 12.27 -7.51 -12.14
CA GLY A 70 10.85 -7.40 -11.86
C GLY A 70 10.50 -7.62 -10.40
N VAL A 71 9.21 -7.52 -10.10
CA VAL A 71 8.67 -7.65 -8.75
C VAL A 71 7.66 -8.78 -8.63
N VAL A 72 7.60 -9.39 -7.46
CA VAL A 72 6.65 -10.44 -7.13
C VAL A 72 6.04 -10.22 -5.76
N THR A 73 4.80 -10.63 -5.57
CA THR A 73 4.14 -10.69 -4.25
C THR A 73 3.07 -11.78 -4.22
N LEU A 74 2.74 -12.21 -3.01
CA LEU A 74 1.50 -12.95 -2.74
C LEU A 74 0.41 -11.95 -2.35
N SER A 75 -0.68 -11.89 -3.12
CA SER A 75 -1.83 -11.05 -2.74
C SER A 75 -3.07 -11.32 -3.58
N THR A 76 -4.19 -11.55 -2.92
CA THR A 76 -5.50 -11.71 -3.56
C THR A 76 -6.36 -10.44 -3.54
N GLY A 77 -5.82 -9.33 -3.04
CA GLY A 77 -6.59 -8.12 -2.77
C GLY A 77 -5.88 -6.81 -3.10
N ASN A 78 -6.07 -5.84 -2.23
CA ASN A 78 -5.67 -4.45 -2.45
C ASN A 78 -4.15 -4.25 -2.68
N HIS A 79 -3.30 -5.07 -2.03
CA HIS A 79 -1.86 -4.94 -2.25
C HIS A 79 -1.47 -5.38 -3.67
N GLY A 80 -2.00 -6.52 -4.14
CA GLY A 80 -1.77 -6.98 -5.52
C GLY A 80 -2.22 -5.95 -6.56
N ARG A 81 -3.39 -5.32 -6.35
CA ARG A 81 -3.87 -4.23 -7.22
C ARG A 81 -2.95 -3.02 -7.19
N GLY A 82 -2.52 -2.59 -6.00
CA GLY A 82 -1.59 -1.47 -5.86
C GLY A 82 -0.24 -1.75 -6.52
N LEU A 83 0.31 -2.95 -6.33
CA LEU A 83 1.59 -3.35 -6.92
C LEU A 83 1.50 -3.48 -8.44
N ALA A 84 0.43 -4.10 -8.96
CA ALA A 84 0.18 -4.22 -10.39
C ALA A 84 0.12 -2.84 -11.07
N PHE A 85 -0.65 -1.92 -10.49
CA PHE A 85 -0.74 -0.53 -10.98
C PHE A 85 0.62 0.17 -10.98
N ALA A 86 1.35 0.12 -9.87
CA ALA A 86 2.65 0.78 -9.72
C ALA A 86 3.70 0.22 -10.68
N ALA A 87 3.73 -1.10 -10.87
CA ALA A 87 4.64 -1.77 -11.79
C ALA A 87 4.34 -1.41 -13.25
N ASN A 88 3.06 -1.39 -13.63
CA ASN A 88 2.63 -0.99 -14.97
C ASN A 88 2.99 0.48 -15.27
N LEU A 89 2.76 1.37 -14.30
CA LEU A 89 3.15 2.78 -14.40
C LEU A 89 4.64 2.97 -14.72
N MET A 90 5.49 2.13 -14.13
CA MET A 90 6.95 2.19 -14.28
C MET A 90 7.51 1.20 -15.31
N LYS A 91 6.62 0.49 -16.03
CA LYS A 91 6.98 -0.51 -17.05
C LYS A 91 7.88 -1.62 -16.51
N ILE A 92 7.61 -2.08 -15.30
CA ILE A 92 8.34 -3.15 -14.62
C ILE A 92 7.50 -4.42 -14.65
N ARG A 93 8.13 -5.57 -14.95
CA ARG A 93 7.48 -6.90 -14.88
C ARG A 93 6.96 -7.13 -13.46
N CYS A 94 5.69 -7.52 -13.35
CA CYS A 94 5.04 -7.78 -12.06
C CYS A 94 4.30 -9.12 -12.10
N ILE A 95 4.60 -9.99 -11.14
CA ILE A 95 3.89 -11.25 -10.94
C ILE A 95 3.16 -11.22 -9.62
N ILE A 96 1.87 -11.51 -9.65
CA ILE A 96 1.04 -11.67 -8.45
C ILE A 96 0.70 -13.15 -8.31
N CYS A 97 1.26 -13.79 -7.27
CA CYS A 97 0.96 -15.19 -6.93
C CYS A 97 -0.35 -15.27 -6.13
N MET A 98 -1.18 -16.25 -6.48
CA MET A 98 -2.48 -16.50 -5.85
C MET A 98 -2.78 -17.99 -5.85
N SER A 99 -3.57 -18.45 -4.88
CA SER A 99 -4.11 -19.81 -4.91
C SER A 99 -5.20 -19.97 -5.98
N ASN A 100 -5.44 -21.21 -6.40
CA ASN A 100 -6.50 -21.54 -7.37
C ASN A 100 -7.92 -21.27 -6.84
N ALA A 101 -8.08 -21.07 -5.52
CA ALA A 101 -9.37 -20.77 -4.88
C ALA A 101 -9.83 -19.31 -5.02
N VAL A 102 -9.02 -18.45 -5.64
CA VAL A 102 -9.34 -17.01 -5.77
C VAL A 102 -10.43 -16.79 -6.84
N PRO A 103 -11.48 -16.01 -6.55
CA PRO A 103 -12.53 -15.70 -7.52
C PRO A 103 -12.00 -15.01 -8.78
N SER A 104 -12.58 -15.36 -9.95
CA SER A 104 -12.14 -14.85 -11.27
C SER A 104 -12.15 -13.33 -11.39
N ASN A 105 -13.13 -12.66 -10.80
CA ASN A 105 -13.22 -11.19 -10.82
C ASN A 105 -12.00 -10.49 -10.16
N LYS A 106 -11.38 -11.10 -9.14
CA LYS A 106 -10.16 -10.59 -8.52
C LYS A 106 -8.96 -10.79 -9.43
N ILE A 107 -8.88 -11.95 -10.08
CA ILE A 107 -7.82 -12.29 -11.04
C ILE A 107 -7.87 -11.32 -12.23
N GLU A 108 -9.05 -11.14 -12.82
CA GLU A 108 -9.26 -10.24 -13.95
C GLU A 108 -8.94 -8.78 -13.59
N GLY A 109 -9.35 -8.34 -12.40
CA GLY A 109 -9.06 -6.99 -11.92
C GLY A 109 -7.57 -6.69 -11.76
N ILE A 110 -6.74 -7.69 -11.43
CA ILE A 110 -5.28 -7.54 -11.36
C ILE A 110 -4.65 -7.62 -12.75
N LYS A 111 -5.09 -8.54 -13.60
CA LYS A 111 -4.62 -8.64 -14.99
C LYS A 111 -4.90 -7.35 -15.77
N ALA A 112 -6.07 -6.74 -15.56
CA ALA A 112 -6.43 -5.47 -16.18
C ALA A 112 -5.50 -4.30 -15.77
N LEU A 113 -4.81 -4.42 -14.64
CA LEU A 113 -3.80 -3.47 -14.19
C LEU A 113 -2.38 -3.77 -14.73
N GLY A 114 -2.25 -4.78 -15.62
CA GLY A 114 -1.01 -5.07 -16.34
C GLY A 114 -0.08 -6.10 -15.69
N ALA A 115 -0.46 -6.72 -14.56
CA ALA A 115 0.36 -7.75 -13.94
C ALA A 115 0.08 -9.15 -14.50
N GLU A 116 1.10 -9.99 -14.52
CA GLU A 116 0.97 -11.44 -14.68
C GLU A 116 0.37 -12.02 -13.37
N VAL A 117 -0.66 -12.84 -13.51
CA VAL A 117 -1.21 -13.57 -12.36
C VAL A 117 -0.79 -15.01 -12.46
N ARG A 118 -0.13 -15.53 -11.42
CA ARG A 118 0.26 -16.92 -11.32
C ARG A 118 -0.62 -17.63 -10.31
N LEU A 119 -1.47 -18.51 -10.83
CA LEU A 119 -2.35 -19.35 -10.02
C LEU A 119 -1.65 -20.64 -9.69
N ILE A 120 -1.44 -20.92 -8.41
CA ILE A 120 -0.75 -22.14 -7.95
C ILE A 120 -1.23 -22.53 -6.55
N GLY A 121 -1.35 -23.85 -6.35
CA GLY A 121 -1.73 -24.41 -5.07
C GLY A 121 -3.20 -24.23 -4.70
N ALA A 122 -3.60 -24.89 -3.62
CA ALA A 122 -4.95 -24.87 -3.10
C ALA A 122 -5.17 -23.73 -2.08
N ASN A 123 -4.10 -23.21 -1.49
CA ASN A 123 -4.12 -22.21 -0.41
C ASN A 123 -3.04 -21.15 -0.60
N GLN A 124 -3.00 -20.17 0.30
CA GLN A 124 -2.05 -19.06 0.23
C GLN A 124 -0.61 -19.46 0.53
N ASP A 125 -0.40 -20.48 1.37
CA ASP A 125 0.94 -20.92 1.74
C ASP A 125 1.65 -21.55 0.54
N GLU A 126 0.92 -22.37 -0.24
CA GLU A 126 1.45 -22.93 -1.48
C GLU A 126 1.74 -21.85 -2.54
N ALA A 127 0.88 -20.83 -2.64
CA ALA A 127 1.13 -19.70 -3.53
C ALA A 127 2.31 -18.83 -3.06
N GLN A 128 2.60 -18.78 -1.75
CA GLN A 128 3.78 -18.10 -1.20
C GLN A 128 5.05 -18.81 -1.62
N LEU A 129 5.09 -20.14 -1.62
CA LEU A 129 6.26 -20.90 -2.08
C LEU A 129 6.65 -20.55 -3.52
N GLU A 130 5.69 -20.30 -4.40
CA GLU A 130 5.97 -19.86 -5.75
C GLU A 130 6.54 -18.44 -5.80
N ALA A 131 6.02 -17.52 -4.97
CA ALA A 131 6.57 -16.18 -4.88
C ALA A 131 8.03 -16.21 -4.38
N ASP A 132 8.31 -17.07 -3.40
CA ASP A 132 9.66 -17.27 -2.86
C ASP A 132 10.59 -17.89 -3.92
N ARG A 133 10.11 -18.89 -4.67
CA ARG A 133 10.86 -19.50 -5.77
C ARG A 133 11.24 -18.46 -6.83
N LEU A 134 10.28 -17.63 -7.26
CA LEU A 134 10.54 -16.57 -8.24
C LEU A 134 11.55 -15.54 -7.71
N SER A 135 11.50 -15.25 -6.41
CA SER A 135 12.47 -14.35 -5.79
C SER A 135 13.88 -14.96 -5.77
N ILE A 136 14.02 -16.25 -5.45
CA ILE A 136 15.32 -16.93 -5.31
C ILE A 136 15.90 -17.30 -6.67
N GLU A 137 15.11 -17.95 -7.54
CA GLU A 137 15.60 -18.53 -8.79
C GLU A 137 15.62 -17.53 -9.95
N GLU A 138 14.65 -16.60 -10.02
CA GLU A 138 14.57 -15.59 -11.08
C GLU A 138 15.08 -14.21 -10.63
N GLY A 139 15.48 -14.06 -9.35
CA GLY A 139 16.01 -12.81 -8.80
C GLY A 139 14.96 -11.69 -8.69
N MET A 140 13.66 -12.01 -8.76
CA MET A 140 12.59 -11.03 -8.63
C MET A 140 12.55 -10.45 -7.23
N THR A 141 12.24 -9.16 -7.11
CA THR A 141 12.14 -8.51 -5.79
C THR A 141 10.77 -8.79 -5.19
N TYR A 142 10.74 -9.50 -4.05
CA TYR A 142 9.51 -9.69 -3.28
C TYR A 142 9.12 -8.40 -2.58
N ILE A 143 7.91 -7.89 -2.86
CA ILE A 143 7.36 -6.70 -2.20
C ILE A 143 6.29 -7.13 -1.20
N SER A 144 6.67 -7.11 0.08
CA SER A 144 5.75 -7.43 1.18
C SER A 144 4.61 -6.42 1.28
N PRO A 145 3.36 -6.86 1.56
CA PRO A 145 2.22 -5.97 1.73
C PRO A 145 2.28 -5.06 2.97
N PHE A 146 3.21 -5.29 3.91
CA PHE A 146 3.30 -4.59 5.19
C PHE A 146 4.69 -4.59 5.83
N ASP A 147 5.53 -5.59 5.58
CA ASP A 147 6.89 -5.71 6.15
C ASP A 147 7.94 -5.37 5.08
N ASN A 148 7.95 -4.10 4.70
CA ASN A 148 8.90 -3.48 3.79
C ASN A 148 8.98 -2.00 4.13
N ILE A 149 10.18 -1.48 4.36
CA ILE A 149 10.39 -0.11 4.84
C ILE A 149 9.83 0.95 3.87
N ASP A 150 9.99 0.73 2.56
CA ASP A 150 9.50 1.65 1.54
C ASP A 150 7.97 1.60 1.43
N VAL A 151 7.37 0.40 1.59
CA VAL A 151 5.91 0.25 1.68
C VAL A 151 5.39 1.02 2.89
N ILE A 152 6.01 0.85 4.06
CA ILE A 152 5.61 1.52 5.30
C ILE A 152 5.75 3.05 5.16
N ALA A 153 6.85 3.53 4.57
CA ALA A 153 7.05 4.97 4.31
C ALA A 153 5.96 5.55 3.40
N GLY A 154 5.62 4.85 2.31
CA GLY A 154 4.53 5.23 1.43
C GLY A 154 3.18 5.30 2.14
N GLN A 155 2.86 4.33 3.03
CA GLN A 155 1.65 4.36 3.85
C GLN A 155 1.65 5.53 4.84
N GLY A 156 2.83 5.94 5.32
CA GLY A 156 3.01 7.08 6.23
C GLY A 156 2.55 8.41 5.63
N THR A 157 2.58 8.56 4.31
CA THR A 157 2.10 9.78 3.62
C THR A 157 0.63 10.09 3.92
N LEU A 158 -0.18 9.06 4.19
CA LEU A 158 -1.56 9.22 4.65
C LEU A 158 -1.63 9.98 5.98
N GLY A 159 -0.69 9.74 6.89
CA GLY A 159 -0.61 10.47 8.15
C GLY A 159 -0.28 11.96 7.94
N LEU A 160 0.59 12.29 6.98
CA LEU A 160 0.89 13.69 6.62
C LEU A 160 -0.36 14.40 6.05
N GLU A 161 -1.12 13.73 5.18
CA GLU A 161 -2.37 14.27 4.65
C GLU A 161 -3.41 14.48 5.76
N ILE A 162 -3.60 13.50 6.65
CA ILE A 162 -4.53 13.62 7.78
C ILE A 162 -4.18 14.81 8.66
N HIS A 163 -2.90 14.98 9.01
CA HIS A 163 -2.44 16.11 9.83
C HIS A 163 -2.77 17.47 9.19
N ARG A 164 -2.60 17.60 7.86
CA ARG A 164 -2.95 18.83 7.15
C ARG A 164 -4.44 19.05 7.01
N GLN A 165 -5.23 17.99 6.86
CA GLN A 165 -6.68 18.07 6.69
C GLN A 165 -7.44 18.24 8.00
N ILE A 166 -6.85 17.77 9.11
CA ILE A 166 -7.42 17.88 10.47
C ILE A 166 -6.29 18.29 11.43
N PRO A 167 -5.93 19.58 11.49
CA PRO A 167 -4.82 20.03 12.35
C PRO A 167 -5.02 19.77 13.85
N GLU A 168 -6.27 19.77 14.32
CA GLU A 168 -6.64 19.56 15.73
C GLU A 168 -7.03 18.10 16.04
N LEU A 169 -6.44 17.13 15.32
CA LEU A 169 -6.71 15.71 15.53
C LEU A 169 -6.25 15.26 16.92
N ASN A 170 -7.17 14.71 17.73
CA ASN A 170 -6.85 14.14 19.04
C ASN A 170 -6.55 12.63 18.94
N PHE A 171 -7.32 11.89 18.14
CA PHE A 171 -7.21 10.44 18.01
C PHE A 171 -7.31 10.01 16.55
N ALA A 172 -6.54 9.01 16.17
CA ALA A 172 -6.63 8.35 14.86
C ALA A 172 -6.86 6.85 15.04
N PHE A 173 -7.97 6.35 14.48
CA PHE A 173 -8.26 4.93 14.43
C PHE A 173 -7.78 4.36 13.11
N VAL A 174 -6.80 3.46 13.16
CA VAL A 174 -6.17 2.87 11.98
C VAL A 174 -6.39 1.36 11.99
N PRO A 175 -6.94 0.76 10.93
CA PRO A 175 -7.13 -0.69 10.89
C PRO A 175 -5.79 -1.41 10.95
N LEU A 176 -5.71 -2.42 11.83
CA LEU A 176 -4.50 -3.21 12.06
C LEU A 176 -4.65 -4.62 11.48
N SER A 177 -3.71 -5.01 10.63
CA SER A 177 -3.46 -6.35 10.16
C SER A 177 -1.95 -6.60 10.27
N GLY A 178 -1.19 -6.64 9.18
CA GLY A 178 0.26 -6.79 9.19
C GLY A 178 1.07 -5.57 9.69
N GLY A 179 0.43 -4.49 10.13
CA GLY A 179 1.07 -3.39 10.83
C GLY A 179 1.61 -2.24 9.96
N GLY A 180 1.87 -2.45 8.67
CA GLY A 180 2.55 -1.46 7.83
C GLY A 180 1.82 -0.11 7.73
N LEU A 181 0.48 -0.09 7.69
CA LEU A 181 -0.28 1.15 7.68
C LEU A 181 -0.16 1.90 9.00
N VAL A 182 -0.45 1.23 10.12
CA VAL A 182 -0.42 1.88 11.44
C VAL A 182 0.97 2.37 11.79
N CYS A 183 2.03 1.63 11.46
CA CYS A 183 3.41 2.06 11.69
C CYS A 183 3.76 3.33 10.91
N GLY A 184 3.39 3.40 9.63
CA GLY A 184 3.62 4.58 8.82
C GLY A 184 2.83 5.80 9.30
N VAL A 185 1.52 5.64 9.49
CA VAL A 185 0.63 6.72 9.95
C VAL A 185 1.02 7.22 11.34
N ALA A 186 1.26 6.32 12.29
CA ALA A 186 1.66 6.69 13.65
C ALA A 186 3.00 7.44 13.66
N LYS A 187 3.98 7.00 12.86
CA LYS A 187 5.27 7.70 12.72
C LYS A 187 5.09 9.11 12.19
N ALA A 188 4.26 9.29 11.16
CA ALA A 188 3.98 10.59 10.56
C ALA A 188 3.26 11.53 11.57
N LEU A 189 2.17 11.07 12.18
CA LEU A 189 1.39 11.88 13.13
C LEU A 189 2.20 12.25 14.38
N LYS A 190 2.91 11.28 14.98
CA LYS A 190 3.70 11.54 16.19
C LYS A 190 4.76 12.62 15.98
N LEU A 191 5.41 12.66 14.82
CA LEU A 191 6.48 13.62 14.55
C LEU A 191 5.95 14.95 14.00
N SER A 192 4.82 14.95 13.31
CA SER A 192 4.13 16.19 12.91
C SER A 192 3.63 16.97 14.11
N LEU A 193 3.28 16.28 15.21
CA LEU A 193 2.81 16.92 16.45
C LEU A 193 3.95 17.41 17.37
N ILE A 194 5.19 16.95 17.19
CA ILE A 194 6.35 17.37 18.00
C ILE A 194 6.91 18.72 17.54
N HIS A 195 6.57 19.17 16.35
CA HIS A 195 7.03 20.45 15.80
C HIS A 195 6.03 21.62 15.97
N ILE A 196 5.04 21.45 16.86
CA ILE A 196 4.10 22.53 17.24
C ILE A 196 4.50 23.14 18.58
#